data_f0ac826be751ad6d95568251e32805c9
#
_entry.id   f0ac826be751ad6d95568251e32805c9
#
_cell.length_a   1.000
_cell.length_b   1.000
_cell.length_c   1.000
_cell.angle_alpha   90.00
_cell.angle_beta   90.00
_cell.angle_gamma   90.00
#
_symmetry.space_group_name_H-M   'P 1'
#
loop_
_entity.id
_entity.type
_entity.pdbx_description
1 polymer ?
#
loop_
_entity_poly.entity_id
_entity_poly.type
_entity_poly.pdbx_seq_one_letter_code
_entity_poly.pdbx_strand_id
1 'polypeptide(L)'
;MRNSVIDLFYDYIDKACMLIYDEIKTDYLQLLLRVSNDIANGINTANLSEEVVDQLEAIYDKVLTTEIYKDEVRVAFELLLVKAFKHIDRSIELMTPDAIGYLLAYIVRYLANEESTIIDTALGTANLLQTISNNTYPEMHLVGIENDQMLVDVSVASSNLQDNDLKVYYQDVLTPIFEKARIVIGDLDCSDYDGNGYSKLLEKGVKYLPYLTIYERLNNIENEGYFIYIINSDFFNQEGADEFRRELTKVATLVGLILLPDEMFLGNTKKCILIGKKEVMNQYQMAILNIASLTGEELTKTYSKITKMIEQIL
;
A
#
# COMPACT_ATOMS: atom_id res chain seq x y z
N MET A 1 16.62 10.48 -1.35
CA MET A 1 16.41 10.30 0.12
C MET A 1 17.73 10.56 0.86
N ARG A 2 17.66 11.18 2.04
CA ARG A 2 18.82 11.54 2.87
C ARG A 2 18.91 10.56 4.04
N ASN A 3 19.74 9.51 3.89
CA ASN A 3 19.84 8.44 4.90
C ASN A 3 20.11 8.95 6.31
N SER A 4 20.99 9.97 6.46
CA SER A 4 21.29 10.55 7.78
C SER A 4 20.09 11.22 8.46
N VAL A 5 19.11 11.71 7.70
CA VAL A 5 17.87 12.30 8.24
C VAL A 5 16.89 11.19 8.63
N ILE A 6 16.81 10.12 7.82
CA ILE A 6 16.03 8.91 8.13
C ILE A 6 16.53 8.28 9.43
N ASP A 7 17.86 8.08 9.55
CA ASP A 7 18.48 7.51 10.76
C ASP A 7 18.19 8.38 12.00
N LEU A 8 18.30 9.71 11.87
CA LEU A 8 18.04 10.64 12.97
C LEU A 8 16.56 10.58 13.43
N PHE A 9 15.61 10.54 12.47
CA PHE A 9 14.19 10.42 12.78
C PHE A 9 13.87 9.08 13.45
N TYR A 10 14.43 7.98 12.91
CA TYR A 10 14.36 6.66 13.53
C TYR A 10 14.84 6.69 14.99
N ASP A 11 16.02 7.25 15.23
CA ASP A 11 16.62 7.31 16.58
C ASP A 11 15.75 8.09 17.57
N TYR A 12 15.12 9.19 17.14
CA TYR A 12 14.22 9.95 18.00
C TYR A 12 12.98 9.14 18.39
N ILE A 13 12.33 8.50 17.43
CA ILE A 13 11.14 7.68 17.69
C ILE A 13 11.50 6.46 18.56
N ASP A 14 12.58 5.77 18.23
CA ASP A 14 13.04 4.60 19.00
C ASP A 14 13.37 4.98 20.44
N LYS A 15 14.05 6.11 20.65
CA LYS A 15 14.36 6.63 21.99
C LYS A 15 13.09 6.95 22.78
N ALA A 16 12.09 7.57 22.15
CA ALA A 16 10.80 7.84 22.79
C ALA A 16 10.09 6.53 23.21
N CYS A 17 10.06 5.54 22.33
CA CYS A 17 9.54 4.20 22.64
C CYS A 17 10.24 3.59 23.86
N MET A 18 11.56 3.68 23.93
CA MET A 18 12.34 3.09 25.04
C MET A 18 12.13 3.82 26.36
N LEU A 19 11.97 5.16 26.36
CA LEU A 19 11.62 5.92 27.56
C LEU A 19 10.28 5.49 28.14
N ILE A 20 9.26 5.32 27.28
CA ILE A 20 7.95 4.84 27.71
C ILE A 20 8.04 3.38 28.19
N TYR A 21 8.84 2.54 27.50
CA TYR A 21 9.03 1.13 27.88
C TYR A 21 9.55 0.99 29.31
N ASP A 22 10.43 1.87 29.76
CA ASP A 22 11.02 1.77 31.09
C ASP A 22 9.98 1.92 32.20
N GLU A 23 8.91 2.64 31.98
CA GLU A 23 7.79 2.80 32.92
C GLU A 23 6.63 1.86 32.63
N ILE A 24 6.29 1.67 31.33
CA ILE A 24 5.17 0.81 30.91
C ILE A 24 5.71 -0.36 30.11
N LYS A 25 5.87 -1.51 30.76
CA LYS A 25 6.39 -2.73 30.13
C LYS A 25 5.33 -3.34 29.18
N THR A 26 5.34 -2.93 27.90
CA THR A 26 4.46 -3.46 26.84
C THR A 26 5.28 -3.83 25.61
N ASP A 27 4.67 -4.39 24.56
CA ASP A 27 5.38 -4.70 23.33
C ASP A 27 5.76 -3.45 22.53
N TYR A 28 6.79 -3.59 21.69
CA TYR A 28 7.35 -2.46 20.94
C TYR A 28 6.37 -1.85 19.94
N LEU A 29 5.45 -2.65 19.36
CA LEU A 29 4.45 -2.13 18.44
C LEU A 29 3.49 -1.16 19.15
N GLN A 30 3.00 -1.54 20.33
CA GLN A 30 2.14 -0.66 21.13
C GLN A 30 2.83 0.65 21.50
N LEU A 31 4.14 0.59 21.81
CA LEU A 31 4.94 1.80 22.07
C LEU A 31 5.06 2.67 20.81
N LEU A 32 5.35 2.07 19.66
CA LEU A 32 5.45 2.78 18.39
C LEU A 32 4.13 3.48 18.02
N LEU A 33 3.01 2.78 18.16
CA LEU A 33 1.68 3.36 17.92
C LEU A 33 1.38 4.51 18.89
N ARG A 34 1.74 4.37 20.16
CA ARG A 34 1.58 5.42 21.17
C ARG A 34 2.41 6.65 20.82
N VAL A 35 3.71 6.48 20.57
CA VAL A 35 4.62 7.59 20.21
C VAL A 35 4.13 8.31 18.95
N SER A 36 3.69 7.55 17.93
CA SER A 36 3.14 8.14 16.71
C SER A 36 1.88 8.97 16.99
N ASN A 37 0.99 8.46 17.85
CA ASN A 37 -0.20 9.19 18.26
C ASN A 37 0.13 10.42 19.13
N ASP A 38 1.10 10.31 20.04
CA ASP A 38 1.53 11.42 20.89
C ASP A 38 2.10 12.58 20.04
N ILE A 39 2.86 12.28 19.00
CA ILE A 39 3.40 13.30 18.07
C ILE A 39 2.27 14.00 17.32
N ALA A 40 1.25 13.25 16.87
CA ALA A 40 0.17 13.80 16.08
C ALA A 40 -0.88 14.55 16.92
N ASN A 41 -1.17 14.10 18.14
CA ASN A 41 -2.32 14.53 18.93
C ASN A 41 -1.97 15.11 20.31
N GLY A 42 -0.68 15.14 20.68
CA GLY A 42 -0.20 15.54 22.00
C GLY A 42 0.01 14.36 22.95
N ILE A 43 0.90 14.55 23.91
CA ILE A 43 1.41 13.51 24.80
C ILE A 43 0.31 12.95 25.70
N ASN A 44 0.15 11.64 25.68
CA ASN A 44 -0.63 10.93 26.67
C ASN A 44 0.24 10.70 27.92
N THR A 45 0.01 11.49 28.97
CA THR A 45 0.77 11.47 30.23
C THR A 45 0.37 10.31 31.16
N ALA A 46 -0.66 9.52 30.83
CA ALA A 46 -1.13 8.43 31.69
C ALA A 46 -0.02 7.40 31.93
N ASN A 47 0.21 7.11 33.22
CA ASN A 47 1.21 6.16 33.71
C ASN A 47 2.68 6.53 33.35
N LEU A 48 2.97 7.82 33.19
CA LEU A 48 4.34 8.33 33.02
C LEU A 48 4.69 9.27 34.17
N SER A 49 5.96 9.26 34.58
CA SER A 49 6.50 10.27 35.51
C SER A 49 6.66 11.63 34.81
N GLU A 50 6.64 12.72 35.58
CA GLU A 50 6.90 14.08 35.06
C GLU A 50 8.24 14.15 34.31
N GLU A 51 9.28 13.48 34.85
CA GLU A 51 10.61 13.45 34.23
C GLU A 51 10.58 12.81 32.82
N VAL A 52 9.83 11.73 32.63
CA VAL A 52 9.69 11.08 31.30
C VAL A 52 8.87 11.96 30.37
N VAL A 53 7.81 12.61 30.85
CA VAL A 53 7.03 13.57 30.04
C VAL A 53 7.91 14.71 29.52
N ASP A 54 8.71 15.34 30.39
CA ASP A 54 9.64 16.41 29.98
C ASP A 54 10.65 15.95 28.92
N GLN A 55 11.16 14.70 29.06
CA GLN A 55 12.08 14.13 28.08
C GLN A 55 11.38 13.82 26.72
N LEU A 56 10.13 13.35 26.75
CA LEU A 56 9.34 13.11 25.56
C LEU A 56 9.03 14.42 24.83
N GLU A 57 8.64 15.49 25.55
CA GLU A 57 8.44 16.82 24.97
C GLU A 57 9.69 17.29 24.21
N ALA A 58 10.86 17.17 24.84
CA ALA A 58 12.13 17.56 24.23
C ALA A 58 12.51 16.71 23.00
N ILE A 59 12.08 15.44 22.92
CA ILE A 59 12.28 14.58 21.74
C ILE A 59 11.29 14.97 20.65
N TYR A 60 10.02 15.14 20.99
CA TYR A 60 8.97 15.46 20.00
C TYR A 60 9.19 16.83 19.36
N ASP A 61 9.67 17.81 20.12
CA ASP A 61 10.11 19.10 19.56
C ASP A 61 11.19 18.93 18.49
N LYS A 62 12.14 18.01 18.70
CA LYS A 62 13.17 17.71 17.69
C LYS A 62 12.57 17.01 16.47
N VAL A 63 11.63 16.06 16.66
CA VAL A 63 10.92 15.40 15.56
C VAL A 63 10.19 16.44 14.72
N LEU A 64 9.38 17.30 15.35
CA LEU A 64 8.55 18.31 14.70
C LEU A 64 9.36 19.43 14.03
N THR A 65 10.57 19.72 14.51
CA THR A 65 11.45 20.74 13.94
C THR A 65 12.46 20.20 12.93
N THR A 66 12.55 18.87 12.77
CA THR A 66 13.44 18.25 11.78
C THR A 66 12.87 18.46 10.38
N GLU A 67 13.65 19.09 9.50
CA GLU A 67 13.29 19.20 8.09
C GLU A 67 13.43 17.83 7.39
N ILE A 68 12.28 17.15 7.21
CA ILE A 68 12.19 15.81 6.64
C ILE A 68 11.06 15.74 5.61
N TYR A 69 11.24 14.98 4.52
CA TYR A 69 10.20 14.73 3.54
C TYR A 69 9.28 13.59 3.96
N LYS A 70 8.01 13.63 3.56
CA LYS A 70 7.00 12.59 3.88
C LYS A 70 7.50 11.17 3.58
N ASP A 71 8.16 10.96 2.45
CA ASP A 71 8.68 9.63 2.09
C ASP A 71 9.90 9.20 2.94
N GLU A 72 10.68 10.13 3.47
CA GLU A 72 11.76 9.83 4.43
C GLU A 72 11.18 9.43 5.80
N VAL A 73 10.07 10.07 6.23
CA VAL A 73 9.31 9.65 7.43
C VAL A 73 8.75 8.24 7.23
N ARG A 74 8.16 7.96 6.07
CA ARG A 74 7.65 6.62 5.72
C ARG A 74 8.74 5.56 5.85
N VAL A 75 9.91 5.78 5.26
CA VAL A 75 11.02 4.81 5.31
C VAL A 75 11.52 4.62 6.75
N ALA A 76 11.64 5.69 7.54
CA ALA A 76 12.03 5.57 8.94
C ALA A 76 10.99 4.76 9.75
N PHE A 77 9.70 5.01 9.51
CA PHE A 77 8.61 4.25 10.15
C PHE A 77 8.61 2.78 9.72
N GLU A 78 8.87 2.47 8.46
CA GLU A 78 9.02 1.10 7.97
C GLU A 78 10.14 0.34 8.69
N LEU A 79 11.30 0.98 8.90
CA LEU A 79 12.41 0.38 9.68
C LEU A 79 12.00 0.11 11.14
N LEU A 80 11.23 1.01 11.76
CA LEU A 80 10.67 0.82 13.11
C LEU A 80 9.66 -0.33 13.14
N LEU A 81 8.83 -0.47 12.08
CA LEU A 81 7.91 -1.59 11.94
C LEU A 81 8.62 -2.93 11.78
N VAL A 82 9.72 -2.98 11.02
CA VAL A 82 10.55 -4.20 10.93
C VAL A 82 11.01 -4.65 12.32
N LYS A 83 11.45 -3.70 13.17
CA LYS A 83 11.80 -3.98 14.57
C LYS A 83 10.57 -4.45 15.36
N ALA A 84 9.43 -3.76 15.25
CA ALA A 84 8.19 -4.08 15.95
C ALA A 84 7.67 -5.48 15.58
N PHE A 85 7.58 -5.78 14.29
CA PHE A 85 7.07 -7.07 13.80
C PHE A 85 7.94 -8.25 14.23
N LYS A 86 9.26 -8.05 14.27
CA LYS A 86 10.19 -9.07 14.80
C LYS A 86 9.92 -9.39 16.28
N HIS A 87 9.49 -8.40 17.08
CA HIS A 87 9.18 -8.62 18.50
C HIS A 87 7.86 -9.37 18.73
N ILE A 88 6.92 -9.29 17.80
CA ILE A 88 5.60 -9.95 17.89
C ILE A 88 5.44 -11.14 16.93
N ASP A 89 6.54 -11.60 16.32
CA ASP A 89 6.58 -12.71 15.35
C ASP A 89 5.61 -12.54 14.17
N ARG A 90 5.53 -11.30 13.65
CA ARG A 90 4.78 -10.98 12.42
C ARG A 90 5.71 -10.95 11.21
N SER A 91 5.20 -11.38 10.06
CA SER A 91 5.96 -11.34 8.80
C SER A 91 6.13 -9.91 8.30
N ILE A 92 7.34 -9.58 7.83
CA ILE A 92 7.63 -8.35 7.11
C ILE A 92 7.09 -8.36 5.66
N GLU A 93 6.65 -9.51 5.16
CA GLU A 93 6.01 -9.66 3.84
C GLU A 93 4.65 -8.93 3.75
N LEU A 94 4.11 -8.47 4.89
CA LEU A 94 2.96 -7.55 4.95
C LEU A 94 3.27 -6.15 4.38
N MET A 95 4.55 -5.83 4.14
CA MET A 95 4.97 -4.57 3.54
C MET A 95 5.40 -4.82 2.09
N THR A 96 4.75 -4.16 1.14
CA THR A 96 5.16 -4.21 -0.27
C THR A 96 6.55 -3.60 -0.43
N PRO A 97 7.50 -4.26 -1.11
CA PRO A 97 8.83 -3.71 -1.33
C PRO A 97 8.82 -2.34 -2.01
N ASP A 98 9.60 -1.40 -1.50
CA ASP A 98 9.69 -0.01 -1.98
C ASP A 98 9.91 0.11 -3.50
N ALA A 99 10.75 -0.75 -4.07
CA ALA A 99 11.02 -0.74 -5.51
C ALA A 99 9.74 -0.96 -6.35
N ILE A 100 8.79 -1.77 -5.85
CA ILE A 100 7.49 -1.98 -6.48
C ILE A 100 6.60 -0.75 -6.25
N GLY A 101 6.60 -0.19 -5.03
CA GLY A 101 5.87 1.03 -4.70
C GLY A 101 6.27 2.21 -5.58
N TYR A 102 7.57 2.45 -5.78
CA TYR A 102 8.06 3.50 -6.70
C TYR A 102 7.70 3.23 -8.17
N LEU A 103 7.68 1.95 -8.57
CA LEU A 103 7.23 1.60 -9.92
C LEU A 103 5.74 1.91 -10.11
N LEU A 104 4.90 1.60 -9.13
CA LEU A 104 3.48 1.96 -9.16
C LEU A 104 3.29 3.48 -9.10
N ALA A 105 4.03 4.21 -8.26
CA ALA A 105 4.01 5.66 -8.23
C ALA A 105 4.31 6.26 -9.62
N TYR A 106 5.30 5.70 -10.33
CA TYR A 106 5.62 6.11 -11.70
C TYR A 106 4.46 5.88 -12.67
N ILE A 107 3.71 4.78 -12.54
CA ILE A 107 2.53 4.51 -13.39
C ILE A 107 1.38 5.46 -13.01
N VAL A 108 1.08 5.56 -11.72
CA VAL A 108 -0.04 6.36 -11.18
C VAL A 108 0.07 7.83 -11.58
N ARG A 109 1.26 8.41 -11.59
CA ARG A 109 1.48 9.82 -12.00
C ARG A 109 1.00 10.17 -13.41
N TYR A 110 0.89 9.18 -14.30
CA TYR A 110 0.35 9.40 -15.65
C TYR A 110 -1.17 9.20 -15.72
N LEU A 111 -1.73 8.45 -14.78
CA LEU A 111 -3.14 8.06 -14.75
C LEU A 111 -3.98 8.95 -13.84
N ALA A 112 -3.36 9.55 -12.83
CA ALA A 112 -3.98 10.49 -11.89
C ALA A 112 -4.18 11.87 -12.55
N ASN A 113 -5.19 12.58 -12.09
CA ASN A 113 -5.44 13.99 -12.37
C ASN A 113 -5.62 14.74 -11.04
N GLU A 114 -5.80 16.07 -11.12
CA GLU A 114 -6.15 16.87 -9.94
C GLU A 114 -7.42 16.33 -9.29
N GLU A 115 -7.42 16.29 -7.94
CA GLU A 115 -8.54 15.78 -7.13
C GLU A 115 -8.83 14.26 -7.29
N SER A 116 -7.91 13.48 -7.88
CA SER A 116 -8.09 12.03 -7.97
C SER A 116 -8.17 11.39 -6.59
N THR A 117 -9.12 10.45 -6.44
CA THR A 117 -9.10 9.50 -5.34
C THR A 117 -8.36 8.23 -5.75
N ILE A 118 -7.55 7.70 -4.86
CA ILE A 118 -6.94 6.38 -4.98
C ILE A 118 -7.44 5.48 -3.82
N ILE A 119 -7.89 4.27 -4.16
CA ILE A 119 -8.32 3.28 -3.18
C ILE A 119 -7.34 2.13 -3.17
N ASP A 120 -6.77 1.83 -2.00
CA ASP A 120 -6.04 0.59 -1.76
C ASP A 120 -6.97 -0.45 -1.12
N THR A 121 -7.14 -1.58 -1.78
CA THR A 121 -8.08 -2.64 -1.38
C THR A 121 -7.46 -3.72 -0.51
N ALA A 122 -6.18 -3.61 -0.23
CA ALA A 122 -5.39 -4.48 0.65
C ALA A 122 -4.37 -3.61 1.39
N LEU A 123 -4.88 -2.65 2.17
CA LEU A 123 -4.11 -1.53 2.72
C LEU A 123 -2.88 -1.97 3.51
N GLY A 124 -3.00 -3.03 4.31
CA GLY A 124 -1.93 -3.52 5.16
C GLY A 124 -1.39 -2.42 6.07
N THR A 125 -0.09 -2.21 6.03
CA THR A 125 0.58 -1.13 6.78
C THR A 125 0.47 0.25 6.11
N ALA A 126 -0.27 0.37 5.01
CA ALA A 126 -0.34 1.51 4.08
C ALA A 126 0.97 1.83 3.35
N ASN A 127 2.01 1.00 3.45
CA ASN A 127 3.31 1.29 2.85
C ASN A 127 3.21 1.54 1.33
N LEU A 128 2.48 0.69 0.60
CA LEU A 128 2.27 0.85 -0.84
C LEU A 128 1.56 2.16 -1.17
N LEU A 129 0.40 2.41 -0.54
CA LEU A 129 -0.42 3.60 -0.81
C LEU A 129 0.34 4.89 -0.52
N GLN A 130 1.08 4.94 0.59
CA GLN A 130 1.86 6.11 0.98
C GLN A 130 3.11 6.31 0.11
N THR A 131 3.78 5.23 -0.30
CA THR A 131 4.87 5.33 -1.27
C THR A 131 4.37 5.98 -2.57
N ILE A 132 3.20 5.58 -3.04
CA ILE A 132 2.59 6.17 -4.24
C ILE A 132 2.25 7.65 -4.00
N SER A 133 1.54 7.95 -2.93
CA SER A 133 1.10 9.31 -2.60
C SER A 133 2.28 10.28 -2.46
N ASN A 134 3.30 9.90 -1.70
CA ASN A 134 4.47 10.75 -1.45
C ASN A 134 5.35 10.99 -2.69
N ASN A 135 5.20 10.16 -3.74
CA ASN A 135 6.02 10.21 -4.96
C ASN A 135 5.20 10.53 -6.22
N THR A 136 3.96 10.95 -6.06
CA THR A 136 3.06 11.32 -7.18
C THR A 136 2.59 12.75 -7.00
N TYR A 137 2.43 13.46 -8.11
CA TYR A 137 1.80 14.76 -8.20
C TYR A 137 0.75 14.74 -9.33
N PRO A 138 -0.44 15.31 -9.15
CA PRO A 138 -0.92 16.07 -7.98
C PRO A 138 -1.23 15.21 -6.75
N GLU A 139 -1.48 15.87 -5.60
CA GLU A 139 -1.96 15.19 -4.38
C GLU A 139 -3.29 14.50 -4.62
N MET A 140 -3.49 13.35 -3.97
CA MET A 140 -4.66 12.50 -4.13
C MET A 140 -5.37 12.30 -2.80
N HIS A 141 -6.69 12.06 -2.86
CA HIS A 141 -7.44 11.58 -1.70
C HIS A 141 -7.17 10.09 -1.48
N LEU A 142 -6.71 9.74 -0.28
CA LEU A 142 -6.30 8.38 0.05
C LEU A 142 -7.40 7.64 0.77
N VAL A 143 -7.74 6.46 0.27
CA VAL A 143 -8.72 5.56 0.87
C VAL A 143 -8.11 4.16 0.96
N GLY A 144 -8.29 3.48 2.09
CA GLY A 144 -7.82 2.12 2.30
C GLY A 144 -8.92 1.20 2.82
N ILE A 145 -8.83 -0.08 2.51
CA ILE A 145 -9.66 -1.15 3.05
C ILE A 145 -8.74 -2.15 3.74
N GLU A 146 -9.01 -2.46 5.01
CA GLU A 146 -8.23 -3.41 5.80
C GLU A 146 -9.15 -4.12 6.81
N ASN A 147 -8.95 -5.40 7.03
CA ASN A 147 -9.73 -6.20 7.95
C ASN A 147 -8.98 -6.66 9.21
N ASP A 148 -7.68 -6.39 9.31
CA ASP A 148 -6.87 -6.60 10.52
C ASP A 148 -6.77 -5.28 11.30
N GLN A 149 -7.34 -5.24 12.52
CA GLN A 149 -7.33 -4.03 13.37
C GLN A 149 -5.92 -3.52 13.66
N MET A 150 -4.95 -4.41 13.85
CA MET A 150 -3.56 -4.02 14.11
C MET A 150 -2.97 -3.29 12.89
N LEU A 151 -3.25 -3.76 11.67
CA LEU A 151 -2.79 -3.12 10.44
C LEU A 151 -3.51 -1.78 10.20
N VAL A 152 -4.79 -1.66 10.57
CA VAL A 152 -5.50 -0.37 10.58
C VAL A 152 -4.81 0.62 11.51
N ASP A 153 -4.49 0.22 12.75
CA ASP A 153 -3.81 1.09 13.72
C ASP A 153 -2.43 1.53 13.21
N VAL A 154 -1.67 0.60 12.61
CA VAL A 154 -0.37 0.87 11.99
C VAL A 154 -0.52 1.84 10.81
N SER A 155 -1.48 1.63 9.93
CA SER A 155 -1.69 2.48 8.75
C SER A 155 -2.06 3.92 9.13
N VAL A 156 -2.91 4.08 10.15
CA VAL A 156 -3.30 5.39 10.68
C VAL A 156 -2.11 6.09 11.36
N ALA A 157 -1.33 5.35 12.17
CA ALA A 157 -0.14 5.90 12.83
C ALA A 157 0.90 6.38 11.80
N SER A 158 1.14 5.59 10.77
CA SER A 158 2.05 5.93 9.67
C SER A 158 1.57 7.17 8.91
N SER A 159 0.27 7.27 8.60
CA SER A 159 -0.32 8.42 7.91
C SER A 159 -0.22 9.71 8.72
N ASN A 160 -0.52 9.63 10.02
CA ASN A 160 -0.44 10.79 10.92
C ASN A 160 0.97 11.36 10.99
N LEU A 161 2.00 10.51 11.09
CA LEU A 161 3.39 10.94 11.10
C LEU A 161 3.83 11.63 9.80
N GLN A 162 3.20 11.28 8.67
CA GLN A 162 3.49 11.84 7.36
C GLN A 162 2.60 13.01 6.99
N ASP A 163 1.66 13.41 7.87
CA ASP A 163 0.65 14.42 7.57
C ASP A 163 -0.09 14.10 6.25
N ASN A 164 -0.52 12.85 6.11
CA ASN A 164 -1.35 12.37 5.01
C ASN A 164 -2.77 12.12 5.51
N ASP A 165 -3.77 12.65 4.80
CA ASP A 165 -5.18 12.40 5.10
C ASP A 165 -5.59 11.05 4.49
N LEU A 166 -5.67 10.03 5.35
CA LEU A 166 -6.03 8.65 4.97
C LEU A 166 -7.37 8.26 5.60
N LYS A 167 -8.36 7.98 4.75
CA LYS A 167 -9.62 7.37 5.18
C LYS A 167 -9.51 5.85 5.15
N VAL A 168 -9.72 5.17 6.27
CA VAL A 168 -9.66 3.71 6.36
C VAL A 168 -11.04 3.12 6.61
N TYR A 169 -11.40 2.10 5.82
CA TYR A 169 -12.53 1.23 6.03
C TYR A 169 -12.06 -0.05 6.72
N TYR A 170 -12.33 -0.18 8.02
CA TYR A 170 -12.08 -1.42 8.77
C TYR A 170 -13.16 -2.43 8.46
N GLN A 171 -12.95 -3.24 7.43
CA GLN A 171 -13.93 -4.23 6.98
C GLN A 171 -13.32 -5.23 5.99
N ASP A 172 -14.06 -6.31 5.72
CA ASP A 172 -13.77 -7.26 4.63
C ASP A 172 -13.77 -6.56 3.26
N VAL A 173 -12.82 -6.92 2.39
CA VAL A 173 -12.66 -6.31 1.07
C VAL A 173 -13.85 -6.53 0.14
N LEU A 174 -14.68 -7.54 0.35
CA LEU A 174 -15.90 -7.75 -0.44
C LEU A 174 -17.10 -6.92 0.07
N THR A 175 -16.99 -6.31 1.25
CA THR A 175 -18.04 -5.41 1.78
C THR A 175 -18.07 -4.10 0.97
N PRO A 176 -19.24 -3.68 0.45
CA PRO A 176 -19.35 -2.46 -0.35
C PRO A 176 -18.91 -1.19 0.37
N ILE A 177 -18.25 -0.29 -0.34
CA ILE A 177 -18.01 1.10 0.03
C ILE A 177 -18.59 2.02 -1.03
N PHE A 178 -18.88 3.28 -0.66
CA PHE A 178 -19.54 4.24 -1.56
C PHE A 178 -18.56 5.13 -2.33
N GLU A 179 -17.30 5.15 -1.94
CA GLU A 179 -16.25 5.92 -2.61
C GLU A 179 -16.09 5.51 -4.06
N LYS A 180 -15.84 6.52 -4.89
CA LYS A 180 -15.39 6.35 -6.27
C LYS A 180 -13.96 6.84 -6.38
N ALA A 181 -13.19 6.16 -7.19
CA ALA A 181 -11.79 6.46 -7.39
C ALA A 181 -11.41 6.45 -8.87
N ARG A 182 -10.51 7.32 -9.24
CA ARG A 182 -9.84 7.28 -10.54
C ARG A 182 -8.95 6.04 -10.65
N ILE A 183 -8.32 5.66 -9.54
CA ILE A 183 -7.38 4.53 -9.50
C ILE A 183 -7.68 3.65 -8.28
N VAL A 184 -7.74 2.34 -8.50
CA VAL A 184 -7.84 1.34 -7.45
C VAL A 184 -6.60 0.45 -7.50
N ILE A 185 -5.97 0.23 -6.35
CA ILE A 185 -4.73 -0.55 -6.22
C ILE A 185 -4.85 -1.64 -5.16
N GLY A 186 -3.83 -2.46 -5.05
CA GLY A 186 -3.59 -3.38 -3.93
C GLY A 186 -2.47 -4.36 -4.22
N ASP A 187 -1.76 -4.79 -3.18
CA ASP A 187 -0.90 -5.97 -3.19
C ASP A 187 -1.73 -7.12 -2.62
N LEU A 188 -2.34 -7.92 -3.51
CA LEU A 188 -3.39 -8.84 -3.12
C LEU A 188 -2.85 -10.12 -2.48
N ASP A 189 -3.50 -10.53 -1.38
CA ASP A 189 -3.35 -11.90 -0.89
C ASP A 189 -3.90 -12.88 -1.92
N CYS A 190 -3.02 -13.76 -2.42
CA CYS A 190 -3.29 -14.71 -3.48
C CYS A 190 -3.75 -16.08 -2.93
N SER A 191 -4.69 -16.06 -2.00
CA SER A 191 -5.34 -17.22 -1.40
C SER A 191 -6.80 -17.39 -1.85
N ASP A 192 -7.43 -18.47 -1.42
CA ASP A 192 -8.87 -18.64 -1.54
C ASP A 192 -9.59 -17.85 -0.44
N TYR A 193 -10.71 -17.27 -0.78
CA TYR A 193 -11.57 -16.52 0.13
C TYR A 193 -12.35 -17.47 1.06
N ASP A 194 -12.26 -17.23 2.34
CA ASP A 194 -12.94 -17.98 3.41
C ASP A 194 -13.89 -17.12 4.28
N GLY A 195 -14.05 -15.82 3.90
CA GLY A 195 -14.90 -14.87 4.61
C GLY A 195 -16.39 -15.01 4.32
N ASN A 196 -17.19 -14.09 4.87
CA ASN A 196 -18.64 -14.04 4.74
C ASN A 196 -19.14 -12.91 3.82
N GLY A 197 -18.26 -12.30 3.04
CA GLY A 197 -18.60 -11.25 2.09
C GLY A 197 -19.40 -11.81 0.90
N TYR A 198 -20.02 -10.90 0.14
CA TYR A 198 -20.80 -11.23 -1.05
C TYR A 198 -20.04 -10.87 -2.32
N SER A 199 -20.04 -11.79 -3.28
CA SER A 199 -19.64 -11.53 -4.65
C SER A 199 -20.45 -12.37 -5.62
N LYS A 200 -20.84 -11.78 -6.74
CA LYS A 200 -21.48 -12.50 -7.84
C LYS A 200 -20.59 -13.63 -8.41
N LEU A 201 -19.28 -13.45 -8.37
CA LEU A 201 -18.35 -14.51 -8.79
C LEU A 201 -18.29 -15.63 -7.75
N LEU A 202 -18.39 -15.30 -6.45
CA LEU A 202 -18.44 -16.28 -5.38
C LEU A 202 -19.67 -17.17 -5.49
N GLU A 203 -20.84 -16.62 -5.83
CA GLU A 203 -22.06 -17.40 -6.12
C GLU A 203 -21.88 -18.38 -7.29
N LYS A 204 -20.96 -18.08 -8.21
CA LYS A 204 -20.63 -18.94 -9.36
C LYS A 204 -19.51 -19.95 -9.05
N GLY A 205 -19.08 -20.05 -7.79
CA GLY A 205 -18.09 -20.99 -7.33
C GLY A 205 -16.64 -20.52 -7.43
N VAL A 206 -16.38 -19.27 -7.84
CA VAL A 206 -15.02 -18.70 -7.83
C VAL A 206 -14.64 -18.36 -6.39
N LYS A 207 -13.53 -18.90 -5.90
CA LYS A 207 -13.05 -18.66 -4.52
C LYS A 207 -11.77 -17.84 -4.46
N TYR A 208 -10.97 -17.81 -5.51
CA TYR A 208 -9.70 -17.11 -5.54
C TYR A 208 -9.89 -15.61 -5.26
N LEU A 209 -9.40 -15.15 -4.10
CA LEU A 209 -9.64 -13.81 -3.56
C LEU A 209 -9.28 -12.67 -4.52
N PRO A 210 -8.15 -12.71 -5.26
CA PRO A 210 -7.85 -11.66 -6.24
C PRO A 210 -8.94 -11.48 -7.32
N TYR A 211 -9.56 -12.56 -7.80
CA TYR A 211 -10.66 -12.44 -8.78
C TYR A 211 -11.87 -11.75 -8.19
N LEU A 212 -12.24 -12.12 -6.96
CA LEU A 212 -13.36 -11.51 -6.24
C LEU A 212 -13.10 -10.04 -5.97
N THR A 213 -11.92 -9.70 -5.45
CA THR A 213 -11.52 -8.33 -5.12
C THR A 213 -11.54 -7.44 -6.37
N ILE A 214 -10.87 -7.85 -7.43
CA ILE A 214 -10.82 -7.06 -8.68
C ILE A 214 -12.23 -6.84 -9.21
N TYR A 215 -13.05 -7.89 -9.28
CA TYR A 215 -14.40 -7.80 -9.83
C TYR A 215 -15.32 -6.89 -9.00
N GLU A 216 -15.36 -7.07 -7.69
CA GLU A 216 -16.24 -6.27 -6.82
C GLU A 216 -15.77 -4.79 -6.75
N ARG A 217 -14.47 -4.55 -6.75
CA ARG A 217 -13.91 -3.19 -6.70
C ARG A 217 -14.06 -2.42 -8.01
N LEU A 218 -14.43 -3.06 -9.15
CA LEU A 218 -14.84 -2.34 -10.36
C LEU A 218 -15.99 -1.36 -10.09
N ASN A 219 -16.84 -1.67 -9.11
CA ASN A 219 -17.92 -0.77 -8.70
C ASN A 219 -17.40 0.56 -8.12
N ASN A 220 -16.19 0.57 -7.58
CA ASN A 220 -15.56 1.76 -6.99
C ASN A 220 -14.72 2.57 -7.98
N ILE A 221 -14.47 2.03 -9.17
CA ILE A 221 -13.72 2.72 -10.21
C ILE A 221 -14.66 3.66 -10.99
N GLU A 222 -14.20 4.87 -11.25
CA GLU A 222 -14.86 5.83 -12.14
C GLU A 222 -14.91 5.30 -13.58
N ASN A 223 -15.74 5.91 -14.43
CA ASN A 223 -15.70 5.60 -15.86
C ASN A 223 -14.33 5.98 -16.41
N GLU A 224 -13.76 5.12 -17.25
CA GLU A 224 -12.40 5.27 -17.79
C GLU A 224 -11.29 5.32 -16.72
N GLY A 225 -11.60 4.99 -15.46
CA GLY A 225 -10.63 4.83 -14.39
C GLY A 225 -9.87 3.51 -14.50
N TYR A 226 -8.90 3.33 -13.63
CA TYR A 226 -7.93 2.25 -13.72
C TYR A 226 -7.89 1.40 -12.44
N PHE A 227 -7.47 0.16 -12.60
CA PHE A 227 -7.01 -0.68 -11.48
C PHE A 227 -5.60 -1.19 -11.74
N ILE A 228 -4.79 -1.25 -10.68
CA ILE A 228 -3.40 -1.68 -10.73
C ILE A 228 -3.17 -2.60 -9.54
N TYR A 229 -3.00 -3.89 -9.78
CA TYR A 229 -2.84 -4.86 -8.73
C TYR A 229 -1.51 -5.61 -8.82
N ILE A 230 -0.89 -5.83 -7.68
CA ILE A 230 0.22 -6.74 -7.53
C ILE A 230 -0.39 -8.11 -7.24
N ILE A 231 -0.09 -9.10 -8.07
CA ILE A 231 -0.66 -10.44 -8.06
C ILE A 231 0.42 -11.49 -8.32
N ASN A 232 0.14 -12.74 -8.03
CA ASN A 232 1.04 -13.84 -8.40
C ASN A 232 1.07 -14.05 -9.91
N SER A 233 2.21 -14.47 -10.45
CA SER A 233 2.39 -14.69 -11.89
C SER A 233 1.53 -15.82 -12.48
N ASP A 234 1.01 -16.72 -11.64
CA ASP A 234 0.10 -17.80 -12.01
C ASP A 234 -1.38 -17.40 -11.95
N PHE A 235 -1.67 -16.12 -11.75
CA PHE A 235 -3.01 -15.53 -11.63
C PHE A 235 -4.00 -16.05 -12.69
N PHE A 236 -3.59 -16.17 -13.96
CA PHE A 236 -4.47 -16.59 -15.03
C PHE A 236 -4.69 -18.12 -15.09
N ASN A 237 -4.02 -18.88 -14.22
CA ASN A 237 -4.10 -20.34 -14.15
C ASN A 237 -4.88 -20.83 -12.91
N GLN A 238 -5.38 -19.92 -12.07
CA GLN A 238 -6.15 -20.26 -10.88
C GLN A 238 -7.56 -20.74 -11.22
N GLU A 239 -8.15 -21.52 -10.33
CA GLU A 239 -9.52 -21.97 -10.47
C GLU A 239 -10.49 -20.79 -10.57
N GLY A 240 -11.42 -20.83 -11.54
CA GLY A 240 -12.34 -19.72 -11.79
C GLY A 240 -11.84 -18.65 -12.77
N ALA A 241 -10.63 -18.78 -13.34
CA ALA A 241 -10.06 -17.80 -14.27
C ALA A 241 -10.98 -17.52 -15.48
N ASP A 242 -11.61 -18.54 -16.04
CA ASP A 242 -12.49 -18.38 -17.21
C ASP A 242 -13.77 -17.62 -16.84
N GLU A 243 -14.34 -17.89 -15.66
CA GLU A 243 -15.52 -17.16 -15.17
C GLU A 243 -15.19 -15.71 -14.89
N PHE A 244 -14.07 -15.45 -14.17
CA PHE A 244 -13.57 -14.11 -13.92
C PHE A 244 -13.37 -13.33 -15.23
N ARG A 245 -12.67 -13.92 -16.22
CA ARG A 245 -12.42 -13.29 -17.52
C ARG A 245 -13.71 -12.97 -18.24
N ARG A 246 -14.68 -13.91 -18.25
CA ARG A 246 -15.98 -13.73 -18.89
C ARG A 246 -16.78 -12.57 -18.30
N GLU A 247 -16.74 -12.40 -16.98
CA GLU A 247 -17.46 -11.31 -16.32
C GLU A 247 -16.71 -9.97 -16.42
N LEU A 248 -15.38 -9.98 -16.25
CA LEU A 248 -14.54 -8.79 -16.34
C LEU A 248 -14.66 -8.11 -17.72
N THR A 249 -14.56 -8.89 -18.80
CA THR A 249 -14.54 -8.34 -20.17
C THR A 249 -15.85 -7.68 -20.60
N LYS A 250 -16.92 -7.81 -19.83
CA LYS A 250 -18.19 -7.10 -20.07
C LYS A 250 -18.11 -5.62 -19.67
N VAL A 251 -17.17 -5.24 -18.80
CA VAL A 251 -17.15 -3.93 -18.15
C VAL A 251 -15.77 -3.29 -18.11
N ALA A 252 -14.71 -4.04 -18.36
CA ALA A 252 -13.33 -3.56 -18.27
C ALA A 252 -12.42 -4.30 -19.27
N THR A 253 -11.26 -3.72 -19.54
CA THR A 253 -10.21 -4.29 -20.37
C THR A 253 -8.91 -4.41 -19.57
N LEU A 254 -8.26 -5.58 -19.62
CA LEU A 254 -6.89 -5.73 -19.14
C LEU A 254 -5.94 -5.09 -20.17
N VAL A 255 -5.18 -4.09 -19.73
CA VAL A 255 -4.38 -3.28 -20.65
C VAL A 255 -2.88 -3.51 -20.52
N GLY A 256 -2.40 -3.98 -19.36
CA GLY A 256 -0.99 -4.25 -19.15
C GLY A 256 -0.72 -5.35 -18.14
N LEU A 257 0.36 -6.08 -18.35
CA LEU A 257 0.94 -7.03 -17.41
C LEU A 257 2.45 -6.81 -17.35
N ILE A 258 2.98 -6.48 -16.17
CA ILE A 258 4.39 -6.25 -15.95
C ILE A 258 4.93 -7.40 -15.08
N LEU A 259 5.76 -8.24 -15.67
CA LEU A 259 6.44 -9.32 -14.97
C LEU A 259 7.64 -8.73 -14.21
N LEU A 260 7.67 -8.93 -12.89
CA LEU A 260 8.71 -8.43 -12.00
C LEU A 260 9.91 -9.40 -11.96
N PRO A 261 11.14 -8.91 -11.69
CA PRO A 261 12.32 -9.76 -11.58
C PRO A 261 12.18 -10.78 -10.43
N ASP A 262 12.52 -12.04 -10.70
CA ASP A 262 12.43 -13.12 -9.71
C ASP A 262 13.26 -12.86 -8.44
N GLU A 263 14.41 -12.19 -8.59
CA GLU A 263 15.33 -11.82 -7.51
C GLU A 263 14.77 -10.85 -6.46
N MET A 264 13.61 -10.25 -6.74
CA MET A 264 12.92 -9.37 -5.78
C MET A 264 12.15 -10.14 -4.70
N PHE A 265 11.96 -11.44 -4.90
CA PHE A 265 11.09 -12.23 -4.03
C PHE A 265 11.87 -13.37 -3.38
N LEU A 266 11.61 -13.59 -2.09
CA LEU A 266 12.13 -14.73 -1.37
C LEU A 266 11.25 -15.95 -1.69
N GLY A 267 11.90 -17.07 -2.05
CA GLY A 267 11.19 -18.31 -2.36
C GLY A 267 10.74 -18.44 -3.82
N ASN A 268 9.68 -19.20 -4.05
CA ASN A 268 9.18 -19.54 -5.40
C ASN A 268 8.03 -18.64 -5.88
N THR A 269 7.62 -17.68 -5.08
CA THR A 269 6.49 -16.79 -5.42
C THR A 269 6.98 -15.71 -6.37
N LYS A 270 6.47 -15.73 -7.59
CA LYS A 270 6.73 -14.70 -8.60
C LYS A 270 5.52 -13.78 -8.65
N LYS A 271 5.76 -12.48 -8.59
CA LYS A 271 4.70 -11.48 -8.70
C LYS A 271 4.76 -10.71 -10.02
N CYS A 272 3.64 -10.16 -10.39
CA CYS A 272 3.51 -9.25 -11.53
C CYS A 272 2.53 -8.12 -11.19
N ILE A 273 2.57 -7.05 -11.97
CA ILE A 273 1.63 -5.94 -11.86
C ILE A 273 0.62 -6.07 -13.00
N LEU A 274 -0.65 -6.23 -12.64
CA LEU A 274 -1.78 -6.26 -13.57
C LEU A 274 -2.39 -4.85 -13.65
N ILE A 275 -2.57 -4.35 -14.86
CA ILE A 275 -3.20 -3.05 -15.12
C ILE A 275 -4.45 -3.28 -15.96
N GLY A 276 -5.57 -2.69 -15.52
CA GLY A 276 -6.80 -2.68 -16.27
C GLY A 276 -7.47 -1.32 -16.30
N LYS A 277 -8.31 -1.10 -17.30
CA LYS A 277 -9.13 0.11 -17.49
C LYS A 277 -10.61 -0.26 -17.41
N LYS A 278 -11.40 0.51 -16.70
CA LYS A 278 -12.85 0.34 -16.64
C LYS A 278 -13.50 0.93 -17.90
N GLU A 279 -13.20 0.29 -19.01
CA GLU A 279 -13.70 0.58 -20.33
C GLU A 279 -13.63 -0.69 -21.18
N VAL A 280 -14.63 -0.95 -22.01
CA VAL A 280 -14.57 -2.05 -22.95
C VAL A 280 -13.91 -1.59 -24.25
N MET A 281 -12.64 -1.92 -24.41
CA MET A 281 -11.83 -1.56 -25.57
C MET A 281 -11.85 -2.73 -26.59
N ASN A 282 -12.61 -2.58 -27.65
CA ASN A 282 -12.73 -3.62 -28.69
C ASN A 282 -11.36 -3.84 -29.38
N GLN A 283 -10.98 -5.11 -29.53
CA GLN A 283 -9.74 -5.55 -30.21
C GLN A 283 -8.42 -5.07 -29.54
N TYR A 284 -8.47 -4.60 -28.29
CA TYR A 284 -7.25 -4.25 -27.56
C TYR A 284 -6.46 -5.52 -27.18
N GLN A 285 -5.15 -5.49 -27.39
CA GLN A 285 -4.24 -6.54 -26.95
C GLN A 285 -3.46 -6.06 -25.73
N MET A 286 -3.60 -6.80 -24.63
CA MET A 286 -2.86 -6.51 -23.38
C MET A 286 -1.35 -6.48 -23.65
N ALA A 287 -0.69 -5.38 -23.30
CA ALA A 287 0.76 -5.28 -23.36
C ALA A 287 1.41 -6.12 -22.26
N ILE A 288 2.43 -6.91 -22.60
CA ILE A 288 3.20 -7.69 -21.63
C ILE A 288 4.62 -7.16 -21.60
N LEU A 289 5.07 -6.69 -20.45
CA LEU A 289 6.42 -6.22 -20.22
C LEU A 289 7.15 -7.15 -19.27
N ASN A 290 8.35 -7.59 -19.62
CA ASN A 290 9.25 -8.29 -18.73
C ASN A 290 10.34 -7.31 -18.25
N ILE A 291 10.44 -7.13 -16.93
CA ILE A 291 11.46 -6.32 -16.28
C ILE A 291 12.59 -7.23 -15.86
N ALA A 292 13.78 -7.01 -16.45
CA ALA A 292 14.96 -7.79 -16.10
C ALA A 292 15.60 -7.33 -14.77
N SER A 293 15.55 -6.03 -14.47
CA SER A 293 16.08 -5.46 -13.23
C SER A 293 15.46 -4.08 -12.96
N LEU A 294 15.37 -3.71 -11.69
CA LEU A 294 14.96 -2.37 -11.23
C LEU A 294 16.16 -1.52 -10.77
N THR A 295 17.36 -1.77 -11.29
CA THR A 295 18.57 -1.02 -10.94
C THR A 295 19.33 -0.55 -12.18
N GLY A 296 20.16 0.47 -12.01
CA GLY A 296 21.09 0.97 -13.03
C GLY A 296 20.42 1.37 -14.36
N GLU A 297 21.07 1.06 -15.47
CA GLU A 297 20.58 1.39 -16.82
C GLU A 297 19.29 0.66 -17.21
N GLU A 298 19.05 -0.54 -16.68
CA GLU A 298 17.85 -1.32 -16.94
C GLU A 298 16.60 -0.65 -16.35
N LEU A 299 16.74 0.04 -15.21
CA LEU A 299 15.65 0.84 -14.64
C LEU A 299 15.17 1.94 -15.59
N THR A 300 16.10 2.67 -16.21
CA THR A 300 15.78 3.73 -17.21
C THR A 300 15.05 3.15 -18.42
N LYS A 301 15.49 1.99 -18.92
CA LYS A 301 14.83 1.29 -20.02
C LYS A 301 13.44 0.79 -19.62
N THR A 302 13.29 0.34 -18.39
CA THR A 302 12.01 -0.10 -17.82
C THR A 302 11.01 1.04 -17.79
N TYR A 303 11.37 2.20 -17.26
CA TYR A 303 10.51 3.37 -17.27
C TYR A 303 10.10 3.80 -18.70
N SER A 304 11.03 3.79 -19.65
CA SER A 304 10.73 4.11 -21.04
C SER A 304 9.72 3.14 -21.68
N LYS A 305 9.81 1.83 -21.38
CA LYS A 305 8.85 0.83 -21.85
C LYS A 305 7.47 1.02 -21.22
N ILE A 306 7.43 1.29 -19.92
CA ILE A 306 6.19 1.56 -19.19
C ILE A 306 5.50 2.81 -19.73
N THR A 307 6.24 3.91 -19.95
CA THR A 307 5.70 5.14 -20.56
C THR A 307 5.02 4.82 -21.89
N LYS A 308 5.68 4.09 -22.78
CA LYS A 308 5.10 3.70 -24.08
C LYS A 308 3.85 2.84 -23.94
N MET A 309 3.79 1.96 -22.94
CA MET A 309 2.60 1.17 -22.65
C MET A 309 1.46 2.07 -22.17
N ILE A 310 1.74 3.01 -21.26
CA ILE A 310 0.73 3.92 -20.72
C ILE A 310 0.18 4.85 -21.80
N GLU A 311 1.02 5.40 -22.68
CA GLU A 311 0.61 6.24 -23.82
C GLU A 311 -0.37 5.55 -24.78
N GLN A 312 -0.43 4.21 -24.77
CA GLN A 312 -1.38 3.46 -25.61
C GLN A 312 -2.76 3.28 -24.95
N ILE A 313 -2.88 3.57 -23.65
CA ILE A 313 -4.12 3.36 -22.89
C ILE A 313 -4.75 4.66 -22.39
N LEU A 314 -4.03 5.78 -22.50
CA LEU A 314 -4.55 7.13 -22.27
C LEU A 314 -5.42 7.57 -23.44
#